data_417f6d2a18fc8bdabc7f57ab34b414f0
#
_entry.id   417f6d2a18fc8bdabc7f57ab34b414f0
#
_cell.length_a   1.000
_cell.length_b   1.000
_cell.length_c   1.000
_cell.angle_alpha   90.00
_cell.angle_beta   90.00
_cell.angle_gamma   90.00
#
_symmetry.space_group_name_H-M   'P 1'
#
loop_
_entity.id
_entity.type
_entity.pdbx_description
1 polymer ?
#
loop_
_entity_poly.entity_id
_entity_poly.type
_entity_poly.pdbx_seq_one_letter_code
_entity_poly.pdbx_strand_id
1 'polypeptide(L)'
;MAVVKTHFERRGKVGNAKAKANVRYIQHRPDKDKERVMRPLFGSEGPMTRLEAYQFIDDAPKGTKFFTIIINPDPEKEDTHKDLDMRAITMTTMQTIEEIITAQGITTPVIWVAAVHDDHTDKNHVHVLASVQGRLDKPDLDRIREATTKACLEQRRELDRALSRQAQEQKRDGWEPEPTLEEDAWGD
;
A
#
# COMPACT_ATOMS: atom_id res chain seq x y z
N MET A 1 -2.47 -12.31 -8.16
CA MET A 1 -3.21 -11.05 -8.46
C MET A 1 -3.49 -10.35 -7.16
N ALA A 2 -3.13 -9.07 -7.09
CA ALA A 2 -3.33 -8.24 -5.92
C ALA A 2 -4.79 -8.27 -5.45
N VAL A 3 -4.99 -8.46 -4.16
CA VAL A 3 -6.33 -8.43 -3.56
C VAL A 3 -6.66 -7.01 -3.17
N VAL A 4 -7.65 -6.42 -3.83
CA VAL A 4 -8.21 -5.11 -3.45
C VAL A 4 -9.61 -5.35 -2.88
N LYS A 5 -9.74 -5.21 -1.56
CA LYS A 5 -11.02 -5.31 -0.86
C LYS A 5 -11.53 -3.91 -0.56
N THR A 6 -12.83 -3.69 -0.75
CA THR A 6 -13.45 -2.40 -0.49
C THR A 6 -14.71 -2.54 0.34
N HIS A 7 -14.89 -1.61 1.26
CA HIS A 7 -16.10 -1.38 2.01
C HIS A 7 -16.33 0.13 2.12
N PHE A 8 -17.57 0.60 2.20
CA PHE A 8 -17.81 2.03 2.35
C PHE A 8 -18.87 2.37 3.40
N GLU A 9 -18.72 3.57 3.97
CA GLU A 9 -19.68 4.24 4.84
C GLU A 9 -20.12 5.56 4.21
N ARG A 10 -21.41 5.88 4.32
CA ARG A 10 -21.89 7.18 3.81
C ARG A 10 -21.55 8.30 4.78
N ARG A 11 -21.17 9.46 4.26
CA ARG A 11 -20.96 10.68 5.05
C ARG A 11 -22.18 11.00 5.92
N GLY A 12 -21.96 11.41 7.15
CA GLY A 12 -22.92 11.77 8.18
C GLY A 12 -22.32 11.55 9.56
N LYS A 13 -23.01 11.92 10.61
CA LYS A 13 -22.49 11.82 11.99
C LYS A 13 -21.89 10.45 12.30
N VAL A 14 -22.59 9.40 11.95
CA VAL A 14 -22.11 8.01 12.18
C VAL A 14 -20.99 7.64 11.21
N GLY A 15 -21.11 7.96 9.92
CA GLY A 15 -20.10 7.63 8.91
C GLY A 15 -18.79 8.37 9.17
N ASN A 16 -18.83 9.67 9.53
CA ASN A 16 -17.62 10.42 9.89
C ASN A 16 -16.95 9.82 11.15
N ALA A 17 -17.74 9.43 12.17
CA ALA A 17 -17.18 8.80 13.36
C ALA A 17 -16.48 7.46 13.03
N LYS A 18 -17.09 6.63 12.18
CA LYS A 18 -16.49 5.37 11.69
C LYS A 18 -15.24 5.62 10.84
N ALA A 19 -15.27 6.62 9.96
CA ALA A 19 -14.11 7.00 9.14
C ALA A 19 -12.92 7.43 10.04
N LYS A 20 -13.16 8.28 11.05
CA LYS A 20 -12.14 8.67 12.04
C LYS A 20 -11.63 7.50 12.87
N ALA A 21 -12.53 6.57 13.24
CA ALA A 21 -12.13 5.35 13.94
C ALA A 21 -11.26 4.45 13.04
N ASN A 22 -11.55 4.39 11.73
CA ASN A 22 -10.73 3.68 10.75
C ASN A 22 -9.32 4.31 10.64
N VAL A 23 -9.19 5.63 10.55
CA VAL A 23 -7.88 6.31 10.55
C VAL A 23 -7.06 5.92 11.79
N ARG A 24 -7.67 5.91 12.98
CA ARG A 24 -6.99 5.46 14.20
C ARG A 24 -6.59 4.00 14.12
N TYR A 25 -7.46 3.15 13.59
CA TYR A 25 -7.18 1.73 13.42
C TYR A 25 -5.98 1.49 12.50
N ILE A 26 -5.97 2.09 11.30
CA ILE A 26 -4.87 1.90 10.35
C ILE A 26 -3.53 2.43 10.87
N GLN A 27 -3.56 3.49 11.70
CA GLN A 27 -2.37 4.05 12.33
C GLN A 27 -1.86 3.22 13.52
N HIS A 28 -2.76 2.65 14.32
CA HIS A 28 -2.44 2.06 15.63
C HIS A 28 -2.87 0.59 15.79
N ARG A 29 -3.21 -0.08 14.68
CA ARG A 29 -3.49 -1.51 14.77
C ARG A 29 -2.29 -2.22 15.42
N PRO A 30 -2.48 -3.00 16.50
CA PRO A 30 -1.40 -3.76 17.11
C PRO A 30 -0.69 -4.65 16.09
N ASP A 31 0.61 -4.86 16.27
CA ASP A 31 1.40 -5.80 15.47
C ASP A 31 1.01 -7.26 15.76
N LYS A 32 1.77 -8.21 15.22
CA LYS A 32 1.56 -9.65 15.44
C LYS A 32 1.72 -10.06 16.91
N ASP A 33 2.56 -9.35 17.66
CA ASP A 33 2.86 -9.61 19.08
C ASP A 33 1.93 -8.83 20.02
N LYS A 34 0.90 -8.15 19.46
CA LYS A 34 -0.08 -7.30 20.14
C LYS A 34 0.53 -6.06 20.78
N GLU A 35 1.71 -5.67 20.36
CA GLU A 35 2.35 -4.44 20.79
C GLU A 35 1.70 -3.21 20.15
N ARG A 36 1.79 -2.08 20.84
CA ARG A 36 1.29 -0.80 20.32
C ARG A 36 2.29 -0.23 19.33
N VAL A 37 1.87 -0.12 18.09
CA VAL A 37 2.64 0.52 17.01
C VAL A 37 1.98 1.82 16.57
N MET A 38 2.78 2.71 16.01
CA MET A 38 2.30 3.93 15.36
C MET A 38 2.92 4.02 13.98
N ARG A 39 2.11 3.77 12.96
CA ARG A 39 2.55 3.83 11.56
C ARG A 39 2.41 5.23 11.00
N PRO A 40 3.35 5.69 10.18
CA PRO A 40 3.24 6.97 9.50
C PRO A 40 2.06 6.94 8.52
N LEU A 41 1.20 7.95 8.61
CA LEU A 41 0.14 8.17 7.65
C LEU A 41 0.68 8.95 6.45
N PHE A 42 0.13 8.68 5.27
CA PHE A 42 0.45 9.38 4.04
C PHE A 42 -0.78 9.54 3.14
N GLY A 43 -0.75 10.53 2.26
CA GLY A 43 -1.75 10.80 1.24
C GLY A 43 -1.08 11.12 -0.10
N SER A 44 -1.82 11.74 -1.03
CA SER A 44 -1.32 12.12 -2.36
C SER A 44 -0.10 13.04 -2.31
N GLU A 45 -0.07 13.97 -1.38
CA GLU A 45 0.99 14.97 -1.23
C GLU A 45 2.17 14.51 -0.34
N GLY A 46 2.14 13.28 0.17
CA GLY A 46 3.17 12.74 1.04
C GLY A 46 2.70 12.47 2.47
N PRO A 47 3.57 12.68 3.50
CA PRO A 47 3.20 12.46 4.89
C PRO A 47 1.96 13.25 5.31
N MET A 48 1.09 12.61 6.09
CA MET A 48 -0.16 13.22 6.58
C MET A 48 -0.28 12.99 8.10
N THR A 49 -0.73 14.01 8.81
CA THR A 49 -1.07 13.87 10.21
C THR A 49 -2.49 13.33 10.40
N ARG A 50 -2.76 12.75 11.57
CA ARG A 50 -4.12 12.32 11.90
C ARG A 50 -5.11 13.49 11.97
N LEU A 51 -4.65 14.67 12.34
CA LEU A 51 -5.48 15.86 12.39
C LEU A 51 -5.95 16.27 10.98
N GLU A 52 -5.04 16.32 10.02
CA GLU A 52 -5.36 16.56 8.60
C GLU A 52 -6.32 15.50 8.05
N ALA A 53 -6.09 14.22 8.38
CA ALA A 53 -6.99 13.13 8.01
C ALA A 53 -8.40 13.32 8.61
N TYR A 54 -8.52 13.81 9.83
CA TYR A 54 -9.83 14.10 10.42
C TYR A 54 -10.50 15.31 9.79
N GLN A 55 -9.70 16.32 9.43
CA GLN A 55 -10.21 17.53 8.79
C GLN A 55 -10.83 17.22 7.43
N PHE A 56 -10.17 16.45 6.56
CA PHE A 56 -10.79 16.09 5.28
C PHE A 56 -12.07 15.24 5.44
N ILE A 57 -12.17 14.43 6.52
CA ILE A 57 -13.41 13.69 6.80
C ILE A 57 -14.55 14.64 7.19
N ASP A 58 -14.26 15.65 8.01
CA ASP A 58 -15.28 16.62 8.45
C ASP A 58 -15.69 17.55 7.31
N ASP A 59 -14.74 17.98 6.49
CA ASP A 59 -14.95 18.90 5.36
C ASP A 59 -15.50 18.20 4.11
N ALA A 60 -15.58 16.86 4.11
CA ALA A 60 -16.05 16.12 2.97
C ALA A 60 -17.42 16.61 2.48
N PRO A 61 -17.65 16.82 1.17
CA PRO A 61 -18.90 17.31 0.63
C PRO A 61 -20.09 16.38 0.91
N LYS A 62 -21.30 16.91 0.88
CA LYS A 62 -22.52 16.09 0.99
C LYS A 62 -22.55 15.06 -0.15
N GLY A 63 -22.93 13.83 0.17
CA GLY A 63 -22.97 12.70 -0.78
C GLY A 63 -21.69 11.87 -0.83
N THR A 64 -20.63 12.28 -0.13
CA THR A 64 -19.38 11.51 -0.02
C THR A 64 -19.62 10.14 0.60
N LYS A 65 -18.88 9.17 0.10
CA LYS A 65 -18.69 7.84 0.68
C LYS A 65 -17.24 7.68 1.11
N PHE A 66 -17.03 7.17 2.31
CA PHE A 66 -15.71 6.84 2.81
C PHE A 66 -15.42 5.37 2.52
N PHE A 67 -14.57 5.11 1.54
CA PHE A 67 -14.16 3.76 1.18
C PHE A 67 -12.96 3.33 2.03
N THR A 68 -13.08 2.20 2.70
CA THR A 68 -11.93 1.48 3.25
C THR A 68 -11.44 0.52 2.17
N ILE A 69 -10.17 0.67 1.78
CA ILE A 69 -9.54 -0.12 0.72
C ILE A 69 -8.34 -0.85 1.33
N ILE A 70 -8.20 -2.12 1.04
CA ILE A 70 -7.03 -2.91 1.44
C ILE A 70 -6.33 -3.38 0.18
N ILE A 71 -5.08 -2.96 0.00
CA ILE A 71 -4.19 -3.37 -1.09
C ILE A 71 -3.24 -4.42 -0.53
N ASN A 72 -3.36 -5.64 -1.03
CA ASN A 72 -2.56 -6.78 -0.58
C ASN A 72 -1.98 -7.50 -1.80
N PRO A 73 -0.71 -7.26 -2.17
CA PRO A 73 -0.03 -7.96 -3.25
C PRO A 73 0.03 -9.47 -3.02
N ASP A 74 0.11 -10.21 -4.10
CA ASP A 74 0.32 -11.65 -4.04
C ASP A 74 1.76 -11.96 -3.62
N PRO A 75 1.99 -12.61 -2.46
CA PRO A 75 3.33 -12.82 -1.94
C PRO A 75 4.15 -13.83 -2.74
N GLU A 76 3.50 -14.65 -3.58
CA GLU A 76 4.20 -15.66 -4.38
C GLU A 76 4.58 -15.15 -5.77
N LYS A 77 3.93 -14.08 -6.26
CA LYS A 77 4.07 -13.59 -7.63
C LYS A 77 4.44 -12.13 -7.75
N GLU A 78 3.98 -11.32 -6.82
CA GLU A 78 4.08 -9.87 -6.88
C GLU A 78 5.08 -9.33 -5.85
N ASP A 79 4.99 -9.76 -4.60
CA ASP A 79 5.85 -9.30 -3.50
C ASP A 79 6.69 -10.43 -2.89
N THR A 80 7.42 -11.15 -3.73
CA THR A 80 8.19 -12.35 -3.36
C THR A 80 9.32 -12.08 -2.36
N HIS A 81 9.83 -10.86 -2.30
CA HIS A 81 10.92 -10.44 -1.41
C HIS A 81 10.49 -9.42 -0.36
N LYS A 82 9.20 -9.05 -0.30
CA LYS A 82 8.65 -8.02 0.60
C LYS A 82 9.34 -6.65 0.45
N ASP A 83 9.73 -6.31 -0.75
CA ASP A 83 10.53 -5.14 -1.09
C ASP A 83 9.82 -4.18 -2.07
N LEU A 84 8.52 -4.42 -2.35
CA LEU A 84 7.74 -3.50 -3.15
C LEU A 84 7.56 -2.14 -2.45
N ASP A 85 7.69 -1.05 -3.21
CA ASP A 85 7.27 0.27 -2.75
C ASP A 85 5.74 0.35 -2.69
N MET A 86 5.21 0.00 -1.54
CA MET A 86 3.76 0.00 -1.29
C MET A 86 3.13 1.39 -1.39
N ARG A 87 3.92 2.46 -1.23
CA ARG A 87 3.42 3.84 -1.43
C ARG A 87 3.19 4.12 -2.90
N ALA A 88 4.15 3.81 -3.77
CA ALA A 88 4.01 3.97 -5.21
C ALA A 88 2.84 3.14 -5.76
N ILE A 89 2.67 1.90 -5.30
CA ILE A 89 1.53 1.04 -5.68
C ILE A 89 0.21 1.66 -5.22
N THR A 90 0.16 2.22 -4.01
CA THR A 90 -1.03 2.91 -3.49
C THR A 90 -1.37 4.12 -4.35
N MET A 91 -0.38 4.94 -4.73
CA MET A 91 -0.58 6.08 -5.62
C MET A 91 -1.22 5.66 -6.95
N THR A 92 -0.69 4.64 -7.62
CA THR A 92 -1.25 4.10 -8.88
C THR A 92 -2.68 3.60 -8.69
N THR A 93 -2.96 2.90 -7.59
CA THR A 93 -4.30 2.41 -7.27
C THR A 93 -5.29 3.56 -7.08
N MET A 94 -4.89 4.60 -6.34
CA MET A 94 -5.74 5.75 -6.07
C MET A 94 -5.95 6.63 -7.29
N GLN A 95 -4.93 6.78 -8.13
CA GLN A 95 -5.05 7.45 -9.43
C GLN A 95 -6.07 6.74 -10.34
N THR A 96 -6.06 5.42 -10.39
CA THR A 96 -7.06 4.64 -11.15
C THR A 96 -8.48 4.90 -10.64
N ILE A 97 -8.67 5.01 -9.32
CA ILE A 97 -9.96 5.37 -8.73
C ILE A 97 -10.37 6.79 -9.14
N GLU A 98 -9.46 7.74 -9.11
CA GLU A 98 -9.72 9.12 -9.51
C GLU A 98 -10.12 9.24 -10.99
N GLU A 99 -9.44 8.50 -11.87
CA GLU A 99 -9.79 8.41 -13.29
C GLU A 99 -11.23 7.87 -13.49
N ILE A 100 -11.60 6.81 -12.75
CA ILE A 100 -12.96 6.23 -12.80
C ILE A 100 -14.00 7.26 -12.36
N ILE A 101 -13.74 7.98 -11.28
CA ILE A 101 -14.66 9.00 -10.75
C ILE A 101 -14.76 10.18 -11.69
N THR A 102 -13.65 10.61 -12.27
CA THR A 102 -13.63 11.70 -13.29
C THR A 102 -14.41 11.31 -14.55
N ALA A 103 -14.31 10.05 -14.99
CA ALA A 103 -15.09 9.52 -16.12
C ALA A 103 -16.61 9.51 -15.86
N GLN A 104 -17.05 9.54 -14.58
CA GLN A 104 -18.45 9.73 -14.20
C GLN A 104 -18.89 11.21 -14.23
N GLY A 105 -18.04 12.14 -14.67
CA GLY A 105 -18.32 13.58 -14.69
C GLY A 105 -18.18 14.26 -13.32
N ILE A 106 -17.54 13.61 -12.37
CA ILE A 106 -17.34 14.13 -11.01
C ILE A 106 -15.96 14.79 -10.93
N THR A 107 -15.94 16.09 -10.62
CA THR A 107 -14.72 16.91 -10.54
C THR A 107 -14.19 17.08 -9.11
N THR A 108 -14.93 16.59 -8.11
CA THR A 108 -14.46 16.60 -6.71
C THR A 108 -13.28 15.65 -6.57
N PRO A 109 -12.12 16.11 -6.09
CA PRO A 109 -10.93 15.25 -5.97
C PRO A 109 -11.17 14.10 -4.98
N VAL A 110 -10.53 12.99 -5.25
CA VAL A 110 -10.49 11.85 -4.33
C VAL A 110 -9.39 12.11 -3.29
N ILE A 111 -9.79 12.47 -2.07
CA ILE A 111 -8.86 12.67 -0.96
C ILE A 111 -8.75 11.37 -0.16
N TRP A 112 -7.54 10.99 0.21
CA TRP A 112 -7.31 9.73 0.90
C TRP A 112 -6.14 9.80 1.89
N VAL A 113 -6.16 8.90 2.85
CA VAL A 113 -5.08 8.65 3.82
C VAL A 113 -4.82 7.17 3.89
N ALA A 114 -3.55 6.79 3.99
CA ALA A 114 -3.12 5.40 4.03
C ALA A 114 -2.01 5.17 5.08
N ALA A 115 -1.82 3.90 5.44
CA ALA A 115 -0.63 3.43 6.14
C ALA A 115 -0.23 2.05 5.62
N VAL A 116 1.08 1.82 5.53
CA VAL A 116 1.66 0.50 5.23
C VAL A 116 1.67 -0.33 6.51
N HIS A 117 1.30 -1.59 6.39
CA HIS A 117 1.34 -2.60 7.44
C HIS A 117 2.29 -3.71 7.00
N ASP A 118 3.49 -3.72 7.54
CA ASP A 118 4.56 -4.69 7.30
C ASP A 118 4.91 -5.52 8.54
N ASP A 119 4.30 -5.21 9.67
CA ASP A 119 4.61 -5.71 11.00
C ASP A 119 3.56 -6.67 11.59
N HIS A 120 2.43 -6.86 10.93
CA HIS A 120 1.30 -7.66 11.47
C HIS A 120 1.21 -9.07 10.88
N THR A 121 1.63 -9.24 9.65
CA THR A 121 1.59 -10.53 8.91
C THR A 121 2.86 -10.70 8.10
N ASP A 122 3.06 -11.92 7.58
CA ASP A 122 4.16 -12.18 6.64
C ASP A 122 3.99 -11.51 5.27
N LYS A 123 2.97 -10.64 5.13
CA LYS A 123 2.62 -9.97 3.87
C LYS A 123 2.52 -8.47 4.09
N ASN A 124 3.21 -7.71 3.27
CA ASN A 124 3.01 -6.27 3.20
C ASN A 124 1.63 -5.95 2.64
N HIS A 125 0.94 -5.03 3.27
CA HIS A 125 -0.35 -4.55 2.77
C HIS A 125 -0.59 -3.11 3.18
N VAL A 126 -1.45 -2.43 2.45
CA VAL A 126 -1.82 -1.05 2.75
C VAL A 126 -3.30 -0.97 3.07
N HIS A 127 -3.60 -0.26 4.14
CA HIS A 127 -4.96 0.19 4.43
C HIS A 127 -5.11 1.65 3.99
N VAL A 128 -6.15 1.92 3.21
CA VAL A 128 -6.50 3.25 2.72
C VAL A 128 -7.90 3.60 3.17
N LEU A 129 -8.10 4.84 3.61
CA LEU A 129 -9.41 5.46 3.73
C LEU A 129 -9.52 6.57 2.68
N ALA A 130 -10.45 6.43 1.75
CA ALA A 130 -10.66 7.37 0.66
C ALA A 130 -12.04 8.04 0.73
N SER A 131 -12.08 9.36 0.50
CA SER A 131 -13.28 10.17 0.37
C SER A 131 -13.67 10.24 -1.11
N VAL A 132 -14.76 9.62 -1.49
CA VAL A 132 -15.19 9.48 -2.88
C VAL A 132 -16.62 10.00 -3.05
N GLN A 133 -16.83 10.91 -4.01
CA GLN A 133 -18.14 11.20 -4.57
C GLN A 133 -18.32 10.31 -5.80
N GLY A 134 -19.39 9.58 -5.90
CA GLY A 134 -19.59 8.68 -7.02
C GLY A 134 -19.78 7.23 -6.60
N ARG A 135 -19.59 6.34 -7.55
CA ARG A 135 -19.85 4.90 -7.39
C ARG A 135 -18.67 4.11 -7.94
N LEU A 136 -18.30 3.07 -7.21
CA LEU A 136 -17.40 2.02 -7.71
C LEU A 136 -18.23 0.74 -7.81
N ASP A 137 -18.49 0.29 -9.01
CA ASP A 137 -19.20 -0.96 -9.28
C ASP A 137 -18.23 -2.12 -9.50
N LYS A 138 -18.75 -3.30 -9.84
CA LYS A 138 -17.90 -4.47 -10.01
C LYS A 138 -16.87 -4.33 -11.14
N PRO A 139 -17.21 -3.84 -12.35
CA PRO A 139 -16.22 -3.55 -13.39
C PRO A 139 -15.14 -2.55 -12.95
N ASP A 140 -15.51 -1.51 -12.21
CA ASP A 140 -14.55 -0.54 -11.66
C ASP A 140 -13.57 -1.22 -10.71
N LEU A 141 -14.07 -2.06 -9.81
CA LEU A 141 -13.23 -2.81 -8.87
C LEU A 141 -12.30 -3.80 -9.58
N ASP A 142 -12.75 -4.41 -10.66
CA ASP A 142 -11.92 -5.31 -11.47
C ASP A 142 -10.81 -4.52 -12.19
N ARG A 143 -11.13 -3.35 -12.76
CA ARG A 143 -10.14 -2.42 -13.35
C ARG A 143 -9.10 -1.96 -12.32
N ILE A 144 -9.54 -1.61 -11.10
CA ILE A 144 -8.64 -1.20 -10.01
C ILE A 144 -7.69 -2.34 -9.64
N ARG A 145 -8.19 -3.58 -9.51
CA ARG A 145 -7.37 -4.75 -9.22
C ARG A 145 -6.35 -5.03 -10.31
N GLU A 146 -6.75 -4.93 -11.56
CA GLU A 146 -5.88 -5.14 -12.72
C GLU A 146 -4.76 -4.10 -12.74
N ALA A 147 -5.08 -2.82 -12.59
CA ALA A 147 -4.10 -1.74 -12.53
C ALA A 147 -3.12 -1.92 -11.36
N THR A 148 -3.61 -2.27 -10.18
CA THR A 148 -2.79 -2.53 -8.99
C THR A 148 -1.86 -3.72 -9.22
N THR A 149 -2.37 -4.84 -9.74
CA THR A 149 -1.58 -6.03 -10.09
C THR A 149 -0.49 -5.70 -11.10
N LYS A 150 -0.82 -4.94 -12.14
CA LYS A 150 0.14 -4.51 -13.15
C LYS A 150 1.27 -3.69 -12.52
N ALA A 151 0.95 -2.72 -11.68
CA ALA A 151 1.94 -1.91 -10.96
C ALA A 151 2.88 -2.77 -10.09
N CYS A 152 2.33 -3.74 -9.34
CA CYS A 152 3.13 -4.67 -8.54
C CYS A 152 4.10 -5.49 -9.42
N LEU A 153 3.62 -6.06 -10.52
CA LEU A 153 4.43 -6.88 -11.41
C LEU A 153 5.48 -6.07 -12.18
N GLU A 154 5.17 -4.84 -12.57
CA GLU A 154 6.15 -3.94 -13.21
C GLU A 154 7.28 -3.61 -12.23
N GLN A 155 6.95 -3.19 -11.02
CA GLN A 155 7.94 -2.88 -10.00
C GLN A 155 8.78 -4.12 -9.64
N ARG A 156 8.18 -5.31 -9.50
CA ARG A 156 8.91 -6.57 -9.28
C ARG A 156 9.94 -6.83 -10.38
N ARG A 157 9.55 -6.68 -11.63
CA ARG A 157 10.46 -6.86 -12.77
C ARG A 157 11.62 -5.87 -12.77
N GLU A 158 11.40 -4.62 -12.34
CA GLU A 158 12.45 -3.61 -12.23
C GLU A 158 13.44 -3.96 -11.13
N LEU A 159 12.94 -4.39 -9.96
CA LEU A 159 13.76 -4.83 -8.84
C LEU A 159 14.62 -6.06 -9.21
N ASP A 160 14.03 -7.06 -9.86
CA ASP A 160 14.75 -8.27 -10.32
C ASP A 160 15.85 -7.93 -11.35
N ARG A 161 15.58 -6.99 -12.26
CA ARG A 161 16.60 -6.50 -13.20
C ARG A 161 17.73 -5.74 -12.50
N ALA A 162 17.41 -4.95 -11.48
CA ALA A 162 18.40 -4.24 -10.68
C ALA A 162 19.32 -5.21 -9.93
N LEU A 163 18.76 -6.21 -9.26
CA LEU A 163 19.51 -7.27 -8.59
C LEU A 163 20.42 -8.04 -9.55
N SER A 164 19.90 -8.40 -10.74
CA SER A 164 20.67 -9.11 -11.75
C SER A 164 21.86 -8.28 -12.25
N ARG A 165 21.69 -6.97 -12.43
CA ARG A 165 22.78 -6.06 -12.83
C ARG A 165 23.84 -5.97 -11.75
N GLN A 166 23.46 -5.78 -10.49
CA GLN A 166 24.40 -5.73 -9.36
C GLN A 166 25.21 -7.02 -9.24
N ALA A 167 24.57 -8.17 -9.38
CA ALA A 167 25.27 -9.46 -9.35
C ALA A 167 26.28 -9.63 -10.50
N GLN A 168 25.98 -9.08 -11.69
CA GLN A 168 26.91 -9.09 -12.83
C GLN A 168 28.08 -8.13 -12.62
N GLU A 169 27.86 -6.96 -12.07
CA GLU A 169 28.91 -5.97 -11.75
C GLU A 169 29.88 -6.53 -10.70
N GLN A 170 29.38 -7.14 -9.64
CA GLN A 170 30.21 -7.79 -8.62
C GLN A 170 31.10 -8.89 -9.19
N LYS A 171 30.58 -9.72 -10.10
CA LYS A 171 31.37 -10.76 -10.78
C LYS A 171 32.45 -10.17 -11.69
N ARG A 172 32.16 -9.06 -12.36
CA ARG A 172 33.11 -8.38 -13.27
C ARG A 172 34.27 -7.72 -12.52
N ASP A 173 33.99 -7.18 -11.33
CA ASP A 173 34.98 -6.47 -10.52
C ASP A 173 35.89 -7.40 -9.72
N GLY A 174 35.84 -8.73 -9.96
CA GLY A 174 36.80 -9.72 -9.45
C GLY A 174 36.73 -9.98 -7.96
N TRP A 175 35.59 -9.72 -7.33
CA TRP A 175 35.37 -10.11 -5.94
C TRP A 175 35.21 -11.64 -5.85
N GLU A 176 36.35 -12.36 -5.68
CA GLU A 176 36.35 -13.73 -5.19
C GLU A 176 36.27 -13.66 -3.66
N PRO A 177 35.26 -14.29 -3.00
CA PRO A 177 35.29 -14.42 -1.56
C PRO A 177 36.55 -15.15 -1.15
N GLU A 178 37.33 -14.60 -0.21
CA GLU A 178 38.51 -15.29 0.32
C GLU A 178 38.09 -16.70 0.75
N PRO A 179 38.88 -17.74 0.35
CA PRO A 179 38.60 -19.10 0.78
C PRO A 179 38.62 -19.10 2.31
N THR A 180 37.53 -19.53 2.93
CA THR A 180 37.50 -19.86 4.37
C THR A 180 38.62 -20.86 4.62
N LEU A 181 39.66 -20.44 5.34
CA LEU A 181 40.68 -21.35 5.86
C LEU A 181 39.95 -22.35 6.71
N GLU A 182 39.76 -23.56 6.18
CA GLU A 182 39.43 -24.71 7.02
C GLU A 182 40.55 -24.79 8.05
N GLU A 183 40.23 -24.63 9.32
CA GLU A 183 41.12 -24.96 10.42
C GLU A 183 41.39 -26.46 10.33
N ASP A 184 42.53 -26.81 9.69
CA ASP A 184 43.05 -28.16 9.74
C ASP A 184 43.26 -28.55 11.20
N ALA A 185 42.49 -29.54 11.58
CA ALA A 185 42.56 -30.22 12.84
C ALA A 185 44.03 -30.54 13.22
N TRP A 186 44.49 -30.01 14.31
CA TRP A 186 45.63 -30.55 15.03
C TRP A 186 45.18 -31.84 15.73
N GLY A 187 45.47 -32.96 15.08
CA GLY A 187 45.59 -34.23 15.78
C GLY A 187 46.97 -34.29 16.43
N ASP A 188 46.96 -34.57 17.70
CA ASP A 188 47.78 -35.53 18.45
C ASP A 188 47.40 -35.46 19.94
#